data_25e9ecea69ec1e048e1f582b6abacc9e
#
_entry.id   25e9ecea69ec1e048e1f582b6abacc9e
#
_cell.length_a   1.000
_cell.length_b   1.000
_cell.length_c   1.000
_cell.angle_alpha   90.00
_cell.angle_beta   90.00
_cell.angle_gamma   90.00
#
_symmetry.space_group_name_H-M   'P 1'
#
loop_
_entity.id
_entity.type
_entity.pdbx_description
1 polymer ?
#
loop_
_entity_poly.entity_id
_entity_poly.type
_entity_poly.pdbx_seq_one_letter_code
_entity_poly.pdbx_strand_id
1 'polypeptide(L)'
;ERQNRLADLERMLRQVIALDPDHAHAYNALGYTLADHNQRLPEALDLITQALELSPNDPFILDSMGWVKFRMGESESAAEYLRRAYSVRPEADIAAHLAEVLWSQGKRDQATELLRAALMKDPKNKTVQDVVKRLGVGL
;
A
#
# COMPACT_ATOMS: atom_id res chain seq x y z
N GLU A 1 -6.87 15.86 -16.45
CA GLU A 1 -7.04 16.23 -15.06
C GLU A 1 -7.03 15.01 -14.15
N ARG A 2 -6.56 15.18 -12.93
CA ARG A 2 -6.36 14.10 -11.97
C ARG A 2 -7.66 13.35 -11.63
N GLN A 3 -8.74 14.09 -11.39
CA GLN A 3 -10.05 13.50 -11.07
C GLN A 3 -10.60 12.69 -12.24
N ASN A 4 -10.41 13.18 -13.46
CA ASN A 4 -10.86 12.48 -14.66
C ASN A 4 -10.07 11.20 -14.87
N ARG A 5 -8.77 11.21 -14.57
CA ARG A 5 -7.94 10.00 -14.68
C ARG A 5 -8.37 8.94 -13.69
N LEU A 6 -8.71 9.33 -12.47
CA LEU A 6 -9.20 8.40 -11.46
C LEU A 6 -10.52 7.76 -11.90
N ALA A 7 -11.45 8.55 -12.41
CA ALA A 7 -12.72 8.04 -12.90
C ALA A 7 -12.54 7.08 -14.06
N ASP A 8 -11.63 7.38 -14.97
CA ASP A 8 -11.34 6.52 -16.12
C ASP A 8 -10.71 5.20 -15.68
N LEU A 9 -9.78 5.26 -14.74
CA LEU A 9 -9.13 4.08 -14.19
C LEU A 9 -10.16 3.19 -13.48
N GLU A 10 -11.02 3.78 -12.68
CA GLU A 10 -12.07 3.03 -11.99
C GLU A 10 -12.98 2.31 -12.99
N ARG A 11 -13.40 3.03 -14.02
CA ARG A 11 -14.28 2.45 -15.06
C ARG A 11 -13.61 1.27 -15.73
N MET A 12 -12.34 1.42 -16.08
CA MET A 12 -11.59 0.36 -16.76
C MET A 12 -11.44 -0.87 -15.86
N LEU A 13 -11.09 -0.65 -14.58
CA LEU A 13 -10.90 -1.76 -13.63
C LEU A 13 -12.22 -2.47 -13.36
N ARG A 14 -13.33 -1.74 -13.26
CA ARG A 14 -14.64 -2.38 -13.07
C ARG A 14 -15.04 -3.22 -14.29
N GLN A 15 -14.63 -2.81 -15.48
CA GLN A 15 -14.84 -3.62 -16.67
C GLN A 15 -14.05 -4.93 -16.63
N VAL A 16 -12.80 -4.86 -16.15
CA VAL A 16 -11.98 -6.07 -15.98
C VAL A 16 -12.64 -7.02 -14.97
N ILE A 17 -13.11 -6.49 -13.86
CA ILE A 17 -13.77 -7.28 -12.82
C ILE A 17 -15.06 -7.94 -13.36
N ALA A 18 -15.83 -7.20 -14.16
CA ALA A 18 -17.06 -7.72 -14.76
C ALA A 18 -16.78 -8.89 -15.70
N LEU A 19 -15.66 -8.81 -16.44
CA LEU A 19 -15.27 -9.86 -17.39
C LEU A 19 -14.61 -11.04 -16.68
N ASP A 20 -13.92 -10.80 -15.58
CA ASP A 20 -13.23 -11.83 -14.82
C ASP A 20 -13.38 -11.54 -13.32
N PRO A 21 -14.48 -12.02 -12.70
CA PRO A 21 -14.74 -11.75 -11.27
C PRO A 21 -13.73 -12.34 -10.30
N ASP A 22 -12.84 -13.22 -10.77
CA ASP A 22 -11.79 -13.81 -9.93
C ASP A 22 -10.44 -13.13 -10.15
N HIS A 23 -10.41 -11.96 -10.79
CA HIS A 23 -9.17 -11.25 -11.08
C HIS A 23 -8.73 -10.45 -9.84
N ALA A 24 -7.96 -11.11 -8.97
CA ALA A 24 -7.54 -10.53 -7.69
C ALA A 24 -6.83 -9.19 -7.86
N HIS A 25 -5.93 -9.08 -8.84
CA HIS A 25 -5.15 -7.86 -9.03
C HIS A 25 -5.99 -6.66 -9.46
N ALA A 26 -7.12 -6.89 -10.15
CA ALA A 26 -8.01 -5.79 -10.52
C ALA A 26 -8.71 -5.22 -9.30
N TYR A 27 -9.21 -6.08 -8.40
CA TYR A 27 -9.77 -5.64 -7.12
C TYR A 27 -8.73 -4.87 -6.31
N ASN A 28 -7.51 -5.41 -6.24
CA ASN A 28 -6.44 -4.78 -5.50
C ASN A 28 -6.08 -3.40 -6.07
N ALA A 29 -5.95 -3.30 -7.39
CA ALA A 29 -5.60 -2.04 -8.05
C ALA A 29 -6.65 -0.97 -7.78
N LEU A 30 -7.92 -1.33 -7.90
CA LEU A 30 -9.00 -0.37 -7.64
C LEU A 30 -9.04 0.05 -6.19
N GLY A 31 -8.97 -0.92 -5.27
CA GLY A 31 -8.98 -0.63 -3.84
C GLY A 31 -7.80 0.22 -3.41
N TYR A 32 -6.61 -0.12 -3.87
CA TYR A 32 -5.40 0.65 -3.56
C TYR A 32 -5.51 2.09 -4.08
N THR A 33 -6.00 2.25 -5.30
CA THR A 33 -6.13 3.58 -5.92
C THR A 33 -7.07 4.47 -5.10
N LEU A 34 -8.22 3.92 -4.67
CA LEU A 34 -9.15 4.67 -3.83
C LEU A 34 -8.51 5.04 -2.49
N ALA A 35 -7.81 4.09 -1.86
CA ALA A 35 -7.15 4.32 -0.57
C ALA A 35 -6.06 5.38 -0.69
N ASP A 36 -5.26 5.32 -1.76
CA ASP A 36 -4.17 6.25 -1.97
C ASP A 36 -4.67 7.68 -2.18
N HIS A 37 -5.85 7.84 -2.77
CA HIS A 37 -6.50 9.14 -2.92
C HIS A 37 -7.35 9.51 -1.71
N ASN A 38 -7.32 8.69 -0.67
CA ASN A 38 -8.08 8.88 0.57
C ASN A 38 -9.58 9.05 0.30
N GLN A 39 -10.10 8.28 -0.67
CA GLN A 39 -11.50 8.35 -1.08
C GLN A 39 -12.18 7.01 -0.86
N ARG A 40 -13.42 7.07 -0.42
CA ARG A 40 -14.30 5.89 -0.30
C ARG A 40 -13.57 4.72 0.38
N LEU A 41 -12.96 5.00 1.53
CA LEU A 41 -12.15 4.03 2.25
C LEU A 41 -12.90 2.74 2.59
N PRO A 42 -14.18 2.77 3.02
CA PRO A 42 -14.92 1.51 3.24
C PRO A 42 -15.03 0.67 1.99
N GLU A 43 -15.26 1.28 0.83
CA GLU A 43 -15.32 0.56 -0.44
C GLU A 43 -13.94 0.03 -0.82
N ALA A 44 -12.89 0.82 -0.60
CA ALA A 44 -11.52 0.37 -0.84
C ALA A 44 -11.20 -0.86 0.00
N LEU A 45 -11.61 -0.86 1.26
CA LEU A 45 -11.41 -2.00 2.15
C LEU A 45 -12.14 -3.25 1.64
N ASP A 46 -13.37 -3.11 1.18
CA ASP A 46 -14.13 -4.23 0.63
C ASP A 46 -13.46 -4.82 -0.60
N LEU A 47 -12.97 -3.96 -1.49
CA LEU A 47 -12.29 -4.40 -2.71
C LEU A 47 -11.00 -5.15 -2.40
N ILE A 48 -10.21 -4.64 -1.48
CA ILE A 48 -8.95 -5.28 -1.11
C ILE A 48 -9.20 -6.58 -0.32
N THR A 49 -10.24 -6.59 0.51
CA THR A 49 -10.65 -7.82 1.21
C THR A 49 -11.00 -8.91 0.19
N GLN A 50 -11.71 -8.55 -0.86
CA GLN A 50 -12.06 -9.50 -1.91
C GLN A 50 -10.82 -10.00 -2.65
N ALA A 51 -9.88 -9.11 -2.94
CA ALA A 51 -8.61 -9.50 -3.54
C ALA A 51 -7.84 -10.48 -2.63
N LEU A 52 -7.82 -10.21 -1.33
CA LEU A 52 -7.10 -11.04 -0.38
C LEU A 52 -7.74 -12.42 -0.22
N GLU A 53 -9.08 -12.51 -0.30
CA GLU A 53 -9.76 -13.79 -0.29
C GLU A 53 -9.39 -14.64 -1.51
N LEU A 54 -9.19 -14.00 -2.66
CA LEU A 54 -8.78 -14.68 -3.88
C LEU A 54 -7.29 -15.07 -3.87
N SER A 55 -6.46 -14.30 -3.19
CA SER A 55 -5.00 -14.49 -3.17
C SER A 55 -4.45 -14.15 -1.78
N PRO A 56 -4.62 -15.03 -0.78
CA PRO A 56 -4.35 -14.68 0.63
C PRO A 56 -2.91 -14.35 0.99
N ASN A 57 -1.95 -14.81 0.21
CA ASN A 57 -0.53 -14.61 0.54
C ASN A 57 0.20 -13.71 -0.44
N ASP A 58 -0.54 -13.02 -1.30
CA ASP A 58 0.07 -12.11 -2.26
C ASP A 58 0.61 -10.88 -1.52
N PRO A 59 1.93 -10.62 -1.59
CA PRO A 59 2.53 -9.52 -0.83
C PRO A 59 2.03 -8.15 -1.26
N PHE A 60 1.66 -7.96 -2.53
CA PHE A 60 1.15 -6.68 -3.00
C PHE A 60 -0.25 -6.42 -2.49
N ILE A 61 -1.06 -7.46 -2.35
CA ILE A 61 -2.41 -7.33 -1.78
C ILE A 61 -2.32 -7.11 -0.27
N LEU A 62 -1.41 -7.81 0.41
CA LEU A 62 -1.15 -7.58 1.83
C LEU A 62 -0.69 -6.15 2.08
N ASP A 63 0.17 -5.63 1.22
CA ASP A 63 0.64 -4.25 1.28
C ASP A 63 -0.54 -3.27 1.14
N SER A 64 -1.42 -3.52 0.17
CA SER A 64 -2.60 -2.67 -0.04
C SER A 64 -3.55 -2.73 1.16
N MET A 65 -3.74 -3.91 1.76
CA MET A 65 -4.55 -4.02 2.97
C MET A 65 -3.95 -3.19 4.10
N GLY A 66 -2.65 -3.27 4.28
CA GLY A 66 -1.96 -2.43 5.27
C GLY A 66 -2.15 -0.95 5.00
N TRP A 67 -2.08 -0.55 3.73
CA TRP A 67 -2.20 0.85 3.37
C TRP A 67 -3.61 1.39 3.62
N VAL A 68 -4.66 0.64 3.27
CA VAL A 68 -6.02 1.09 3.53
C VAL A 68 -6.29 1.15 5.04
N LYS A 69 -5.77 0.20 5.81
CA LYS A 69 -5.88 0.24 7.27
C LYS A 69 -5.22 1.48 7.85
N PHE A 70 -4.05 1.84 7.33
CA PHE A 70 -3.36 3.05 7.77
C PHE A 70 -4.17 4.30 7.46
N ARG A 71 -4.74 4.40 6.25
CA ARG A 71 -5.58 5.51 5.86
C ARG A 71 -6.83 5.63 6.74
N MET A 72 -7.32 4.51 7.27
CA MET A 72 -8.46 4.48 8.18
C MET A 72 -8.09 4.76 9.64
N GLY A 73 -6.81 4.98 9.93
CA GLY A 73 -6.34 5.26 11.27
C GLY A 73 -6.05 4.03 12.12
N GLU A 74 -6.04 2.84 11.52
CA GLU A 74 -5.80 1.58 12.24
C GLU A 74 -4.34 1.16 12.07
N SER A 75 -3.44 1.90 12.72
CA SER A 75 -2.00 1.74 12.48
C SER A 75 -1.44 0.41 12.98
N GLU A 76 -1.99 -0.19 14.04
CA GLU A 76 -1.52 -1.50 14.50
C GLU A 76 -1.82 -2.60 13.49
N SER A 77 -3.05 -2.64 12.99
CA SER A 77 -3.45 -3.58 11.96
C SER A 77 -2.66 -3.35 10.67
N ALA A 78 -2.45 -2.09 10.32
CA ALA A 78 -1.66 -1.72 9.15
C ALA A 78 -0.24 -2.28 9.25
N ALA A 79 0.41 -2.12 10.39
CA ALA A 79 1.77 -2.61 10.58
C ALA A 79 1.84 -4.14 10.47
N GLU A 80 0.84 -4.87 10.97
CA GLU A 80 0.79 -6.31 10.87
C GLU A 80 0.75 -6.77 9.41
N TYR A 81 -0.17 -6.22 8.63
CA TYR A 81 -0.27 -6.58 7.20
C TYR A 81 1.00 -6.24 6.44
N LEU A 82 1.58 -5.07 6.72
CA LEU A 82 2.80 -4.64 6.04
C LEU A 82 4.01 -5.48 6.44
N ARG A 83 4.10 -5.91 7.69
CA ARG A 83 5.16 -6.83 8.09
C ARG A 83 5.04 -8.16 7.40
N ARG A 84 3.82 -8.67 7.25
CA ARG A 84 3.59 -9.92 6.51
C ARG A 84 3.99 -9.76 5.05
N ALA A 85 3.59 -8.65 4.43
CA ALA A 85 3.95 -8.36 3.04
C ALA A 85 5.47 -8.31 2.87
N TYR A 86 6.15 -7.58 3.75
CA TYR A 86 7.59 -7.41 3.69
C TYR A 86 8.32 -8.73 3.91
N SER A 87 7.82 -9.57 4.79
CA SER A 87 8.38 -10.89 5.08
C SER A 87 8.31 -11.81 3.86
N VAL A 88 7.22 -11.73 3.08
CA VAL A 88 7.08 -12.53 1.86
C VAL A 88 7.94 -11.96 0.74
N ARG A 89 7.98 -10.64 0.60
CA ARG A 89 8.73 -9.99 -0.47
C ARG A 89 9.28 -8.65 0.02
N PRO A 90 10.56 -8.60 0.40
CA PRO A 90 11.17 -7.39 0.96
C PRO A 90 11.49 -6.35 -0.11
N GLU A 91 10.45 -5.79 -0.71
CA GLU A 91 10.61 -4.74 -1.72
C GLU A 91 10.65 -3.35 -1.09
N ALA A 92 11.31 -2.43 -1.79
CA ALA A 92 11.51 -1.07 -1.30
C ALA A 92 10.19 -0.33 -1.08
N ASP A 93 9.22 -0.53 -1.97
CA ASP A 93 7.91 0.13 -1.84
C ASP A 93 7.16 -0.34 -0.58
N ILE A 94 7.22 -1.63 -0.30
CA ILE A 94 6.59 -2.19 0.92
C ILE A 94 7.30 -1.67 2.16
N ALA A 95 8.64 -1.62 2.11
CA ALA A 95 9.43 -1.06 3.20
C ALA A 95 9.05 0.40 3.49
N ALA A 96 8.84 1.18 2.42
CA ALA A 96 8.45 2.59 2.56
C ALA A 96 7.11 2.74 3.27
N HIS A 97 6.12 1.93 2.89
CA HIS A 97 4.80 1.96 3.53
C HIS A 97 4.90 1.55 5.00
N LEU A 98 5.64 0.47 5.29
CA LEU A 98 5.82 0.02 6.67
C LEU A 98 6.55 1.07 7.50
N ALA A 99 7.58 1.70 6.93
CA ALA A 99 8.32 2.74 7.63
C ALA A 99 7.42 3.93 7.98
N GLU A 100 6.54 4.31 7.08
CA GLU A 100 5.62 5.42 7.33
C GLU A 100 4.67 5.10 8.48
N VAL A 101 4.14 3.88 8.53
CA VAL A 101 3.27 3.44 9.62
C VAL A 101 4.04 3.44 10.95
N LEU A 102 5.25 2.87 10.95
CA LEU A 102 6.09 2.81 12.16
C LEU A 102 6.46 4.20 12.65
N TRP A 103 6.76 5.11 11.74
CA TRP A 103 7.06 6.50 12.08
C TRP A 103 5.87 7.16 12.78
N SER A 104 4.65 6.94 12.27
CA SER A 104 3.44 7.47 12.88
C SER A 104 3.19 6.92 14.28
N GLN A 105 3.70 5.72 14.56
CA GLN A 105 3.60 5.09 15.87
C GLN A 105 4.73 5.53 16.83
N GLY A 106 5.60 6.41 16.40
CA GLY A 106 6.74 6.85 17.19
C GLY A 106 7.94 5.91 17.17
N LYS A 107 7.89 4.86 16.36
CA LYS A 107 8.98 3.88 16.25
C LYS A 107 9.96 4.33 15.17
N ARG A 108 10.58 5.48 15.40
CA ARG A 108 11.39 6.17 14.40
C ARG A 108 12.67 5.44 14.04
N ASP A 109 13.30 4.77 15.01
CA ASP A 109 14.52 4.02 14.75
C ASP A 109 14.26 2.85 13.81
N GLN A 110 13.16 2.12 14.03
CA GLN A 110 12.78 1.01 13.15
C GLN A 110 12.45 1.51 11.75
N ALA A 111 11.71 2.62 11.66
CA ALA A 111 11.37 3.21 10.36
C ALA A 111 12.63 3.65 9.61
N THR A 112 13.57 4.29 10.29
CA THR A 112 14.83 4.74 9.69
C THR A 112 15.64 3.58 9.16
N GLU A 113 15.72 2.49 9.93
CA GLU A 113 16.45 1.29 9.48
C GLU A 113 15.85 0.69 8.22
N LEU A 114 14.50 0.61 8.15
CA LEU A 114 13.83 0.11 6.97
C LEU A 114 14.11 0.97 5.74
N LEU A 115 14.05 2.28 5.91
CA LEU A 115 14.29 3.22 4.80
C LEU A 115 15.74 3.16 4.34
N ARG A 116 16.67 3.06 5.29
CA ARG A 116 18.09 2.93 4.94
C ARG A 116 18.36 1.66 4.14
N ALA A 117 17.83 0.53 4.62
CA ALA A 117 17.97 -0.74 3.91
C ALA A 117 17.36 -0.68 2.51
N ALA A 118 16.19 -0.06 2.40
CA ALA A 118 15.51 0.07 1.11
C ALA A 118 16.33 0.90 0.12
N LEU A 119 16.93 1.99 0.58
CA LEU A 119 17.77 2.84 -0.28
C LEU A 119 19.07 2.16 -0.67
N MET A 120 19.62 1.33 0.20
CA MET A 120 20.80 0.54 -0.17
C MET A 120 20.49 -0.46 -1.28
N LYS A 121 19.30 -1.02 -1.25
CA LYS A 121 18.85 -2.00 -2.23
C LYS A 121 18.42 -1.37 -3.54
N ASP A 122 17.76 -0.21 -3.47
CA ASP A 122 17.22 0.49 -4.63
C ASP A 122 17.35 2.00 -4.40
N PRO A 123 18.54 2.58 -4.63
CA PRO A 123 18.81 4.00 -4.31
C PRO A 123 17.93 4.99 -5.06
N LYS A 124 17.39 4.59 -6.20
CA LYS A 124 16.57 5.47 -7.03
C LYS A 124 15.08 5.28 -6.83
N ASN A 125 14.68 4.45 -5.86
CA ASN A 125 13.27 4.20 -5.61
C ASN A 125 12.58 5.49 -5.17
N LYS A 126 11.62 5.91 -5.99
CA LYS A 126 10.97 7.18 -5.79
C LYS A 126 10.06 7.19 -4.57
N THR A 127 9.37 6.10 -4.31
CA THR A 127 8.48 5.99 -3.15
C THR A 127 9.27 6.16 -1.85
N VAL A 128 10.43 5.50 -1.76
CA VAL A 128 11.30 5.61 -0.58
C VAL A 128 11.81 7.03 -0.43
N GLN A 129 12.30 7.62 -1.53
CA GLN A 129 12.81 9.00 -1.51
C GLN A 129 11.75 9.98 -1.07
N ASP A 130 10.52 9.83 -1.55
CA ASP A 130 9.41 10.71 -1.18
C ASP A 130 9.06 10.58 0.30
N VAL A 131 9.06 9.36 0.84
CA VAL A 131 8.80 9.13 2.27
C VAL A 131 9.90 9.75 3.12
N VAL A 132 11.16 9.52 2.77
CA VAL A 132 12.31 10.10 3.50
C VAL A 132 12.18 11.63 3.54
N LYS A 133 11.88 12.24 2.41
CA LYS A 133 11.76 13.69 2.32
C LYS A 133 10.57 14.21 3.11
N ARG A 134 9.42 13.57 2.97
CA ARG A 134 8.18 14.03 3.61
C ARG A 134 8.25 13.89 5.12
N LEU A 135 8.85 12.82 5.62
CA LEU A 135 8.99 12.60 7.07
C LEU A 135 10.18 13.36 7.66
N GLY A 136 11.07 13.87 6.83
CA GLY A 136 12.26 14.58 7.31
C GLY A 136 13.30 13.68 7.96
N VAL A 137 13.41 12.44 7.46
CA VAL A 137 14.33 11.45 8.03
C VAL A 137 15.76 11.78 7.67
N GLY A 138 16.63 11.86 8.66
CA GLY A 138 18.06 12.01 8.47
C GLY A 138 18.72 10.65 8.27
N LEU A 139 19.22 10.42 7.09
CA LEU A 139 19.96 9.20 6.78
C LEU A 139 21.47 9.51 6.62
#